data_240fd637b8b2476c7151710828000791
#
_entry.id   240fd637b8b2476c7151710828000791
#
_cell.length_a   1.000
_cell.length_b   1.000
_cell.length_c   1.000
_cell.angle_alpha   90.00
_cell.angle_beta   90.00
_cell.angle_gamma   90.00
#
_symmetry.space_group_name_H-M   'P 1'
#
loop_
_entity.id
_entity.type
_entity.pdbx_description
1 polymer ?
#
loop_
_entity_poly.entity_id
_entity_poly.type
_entity_poly.pdbx_seq_one_letter_code
_entity_poly.pdbx_strand_id
1 'polypeptide(L)'
;MHSLLSDAQAKRLIQLYDAAEKELLAECNRLLLKNPESYSLAWTRAIKDRVGQIRAQLLSGSRTWCEEAIPHSYLAGVARAEANGLLGPKIGGGFGSIHQQAVQVLAENAYSRMADVDQIIGRRIDDIFRSISLEAAKGSVIGYETTHQTAKRIRDRLAERGITGFVGQAGREWNMGRYAKVLAQETTNQAFRQGTINRLQESGHDLVIVSIHSGTCTKCARYQGKTFSLSGTDPRYPALEDAKAGGLFHIGCLHVLSLAPEEAERRISKLKSEFGGK
;
A
#
# COMPACT_ATOMS: atom_id res chain seq x y z
N MET A 1 -19.63 4.22 7.99
CA MET A 1 -18.19 3.90 8.04
C MET A 1 -17.70 3.85 6.60
N HIS A 2 -17.12 4.96 6.09
CA HIS A 2 -16.66 4.99 4.70
C HIS A 2 -15.29 4.31 4.66
N SER A 3 -15.22 3.16 4.00
CA SER A 3 -13.95 2.65 3.49
C SER A 3 -13.41 3.70 2.53
N LEU A 4 -12.23 4.26 2.82
CA LEU A 4 -11.57 5.26 1.97
C LEU A 4 -11.17 4.69 0.60
N LEU A 5 -11.25 3.38 0.45
CA LEU A 5 -11.07 2.61 -0.78
C LEU A 5 -12.42 2.17 -1.29
N SER A 6 -12.65 2.27 -2.58
CA SER A 6 -13.65 1.41 -3.18
C SER A 6 -13.21 -0.03 -2.93
N ASP A 7 -14.06 -0.85 -2.33
CA ASP A 7 -13.79 -2.29 -2.12
C ASP A 7 -13.35 -2.97 -3.42
N ALA A 8 -13.77 -2.46 -4.57
CA ALA A 8 -13.40 -2.94 -5.89
C ALA A 8 -11.90 -2.75 -6.21
N GLN A 9 -11.31 -1.60 -5.87
CA GLN A 9 -9.88 -1.34 -6.14
C GLN A 9 -8.99 -2.20 -5.25
N ALA A 10 -9.34 -2.33 -3.96
CA ALA A 10 -8.61 -3.22 -3.06
C ALA A 10 -8.70 -4.68 -3.52
N LYS A 11 -9.89 -5.15 -3.92
CA LYS A 11 -10.07 -6.50 -4.46
C LYS A 11 -9.23 -6.77 -5.70
N ARG A 12 -9.14 -5.82 -6.63
CA ARG A 12 -8.34 -5.99 -7.86
C ARG A 12 -6.86 -6.23 -7.53
N LEU A 13 -6.27 -5.46 -6.62
CA LEU A 13 -4.87 -5.67 -6.24
C LEU A 13 -4.68 -7.00 -5.50
N ILE A 14 -5.58 -7.34 -4.59
CA ILE A 14 -5.53 -8.62 -3.86
C ILE A 14 -5.60 -9.79 -4.86
N GLN A 15 -6.55 -9.76 -5.81
CA GLN A 15 -6.70 -10.79 -6.83
C GLN A 15 -5.46 -10.93 -7.72
N LEU A 16 -4.82 -9.83 -8.09
CA LEU A 16 -3.59 -9.84 -8.86
C LEU A 16 -2.46 -10.56 -8.12
N TYR A 17 -2.30 -10.27 -6.83
CA TYR A 17 -1.26 -10.88 -5.99
C TYR A 17 -1.57 -12.34 -5.67
N ASP A 18 -2.82 -12.69 -5.36
CA ASP A 18 -3.25 -14.08 -5.11
C ASP A 18 -3.09 -14.95 -6.36
N ALA A 19 -3.40 -14.41 -7.54
CA ALA A 19 -3.19 -15.12 -8.80
C ALA A 19 -1.70 -15.37 -9.06
N ALA A 20 -0.85 -14.37 -8.88
CA ALA A 20 0.60 -14.50 -9.03
C ALA A 20 1.18 -15.51 -8.02
N GLU A 21 0.76 -15.47 -6.75
CA GLU A 21 1.19 -16.43 -5.74
C GLU A 21 0.82 -17.86 -6.13
N LYS A 22 -0.40 -18.08 -6.58
CA LYS A 22 -0.89 -19.40 -7.02
C LYS A 22 -0.07 -19.94 -8.20
N GLU A 23 0.21 -19.11 -9.20
CA GLU A 23 1.02 -19.52 -10.36
C GLU A 23 2.48 -19.80 -9.97
N LEU A 24 3.09 -18.94 -9.14
CA LEU A 24 4.45 -19.15 -8.63
C LEU A 24 4.56 -20.44 -7.80
N LEU A 25 3.58 -20.71 -6.93
CA LEU A 25 3.51 -21.96 -6.19
C LEU A 25 3.39 -23.18 -7.11
N ALA A 26 2.60 -23.07 -8.17
CA ALA A 26 2.46 -24.15 -9.16
C ALA A 26 3.80 -24.44 -9.85
N GLU A 27 4.57 -23.43 -10.23
CA GLU A 27 5.89 -23.61 -10.86
C GLU A 27 6.91 -24.19 -9.87
N CYS A 28 6.92 -23.75 -8.62
CA CYS A 28 7.76 -24.35 -7.58
C CYS A 28 7.39 -25.82 -7.33
N ASN A 29 6.10 -26.15 -7.30
CA ASN A 29 5.66 -27.53 -7.15
C ASN A 29 6.05 -28.42 -8.35
N ARG A 30 5.98 -27.89 -9.58
CA ARG A 30 6.47 -28.60 -10.77
C ARG A 30 7.94 -28.97 -10.64
N LEU A 31 8.74 -28.05 -10.06
CA LEU A 31 10.16 -28.27 -9.80
C LEU A 31 10.38 -29.39 -8.77
N LEU A 32 9.60 -29.38 -7.69
CA LEU A 32 9.72 -30.32 -6.57
C LEU A 32 9.18 -31.72 -6.86
N LEU A 33 8.26 -31.86 -7.82
CA LEU A 33 7.63 -33.14 -8.16
C LEU A 33 8.44 -33.97 -9.16
N LYS A 34 9.38 -33.34 -9.89
CA LYS A 34 10.20 -34.03 -10.86
C LYS A 34 11.39 -34.70 -10.18
N ASN A 35 11.73 -35.92 -10.60
CA ASN A 35 12.93 -36.59 -10.11
C ASN A 35 14.18 -35.74 -10.43
N PRO A 36 15.03 -35.41 -9.43
CA PRO A 36 16.22 -34.59 -9.63
C PRO A 36 17.19 -35.12 -10.68
N GLU A 37 17.29 -36.43 -10.82
CA GLU A 37 18.12 -37.07 -11.85
C GLU A 37 17.67 -36.75 -13.27
N SER A 38 16.42 -36.28 -13.42
CA SER A 38 15.85 -35.88 -14.72
C SER A 38 15.88 -34.34 -14.95
N TYR A 39 16.54 -33.56 -14.06
CA TYR A 39 16.70 -32.11 -14.26
C TYR A 39 17.65 -31.85 -15.43
N SER A 40 17.11 -31.33 -16.51
CA SER A 40 17.92 -30.75 -17.59
C SER A 40 18.07 -29.25 -17.38
N LEU A 41 19.19 -28.70 -17.85
CA LEU A 41 19.42 -27.27 -17.84
C LEU A 41 18.31 -26.51 -18.58
N ALA A 42 17.84 -27.05 -19.70
CA ALA A 42 16.75 -26.50 -20.50
C ALA A 42 15.44 -26.44 -19.69
N TRP A 43 15.11 -27.47 -18.95
CA TRP A 43 13.90 -27.52 -18.15
C TRP A 43 13.94 -26.53 -16.97
N THR A 44 15.07 -26.44 -16.27
CA THR A 44 15.27 -25.45 -15.18
C THR A 44 15.17 -24.01 -15.70
N ARG A 45 15.73 -23.77 -16.88
CA ARG A 45 15.62 -22.48 -17.57
C ARG A 45 14.18 -22.13 -17.91
N ALA A 46 13.42 -23.09 -18.47
CA ALA A 46 12.01 -22.88 -18.81
C ALA A 46 11.14 -22.49 -17.59
N ILE A 47 11.39 -23.10 -16.40
CA ILE A 47 10.68 -22.70 -15.18
C ILE A 47 11.10 -21.31 -14.73
N LYS A 48 12.39 -20.97 -14.74
CA LYS A 48 12.86 -19.62 -14.42
C LYS A 48 12.27 -18.56 -15.34
N ASP A 49 12.20 -18.85 -16.64
CA ASP A 49 11.58 -17.95 -17.62
C ASP A 49 10.08 -17.74 -17.32
N ARG A 50 9.37 -18.82 -16.96
CA ARG A 50 7.95 -18.71 -16.57
C ARG A 50 7.77 -17.90 -15.28
N VAL A 51 8.60 -18.11 -14.27
CA VAL A 51 8.63 -17.30 -13.04
C VAL A 51 8.87 -15.82 -13.38
N GLY A 52 9.83 -15.53 -14.27
CA GLY A 52 10.09 -14.19 -14.75
C GLY A 52 8.87 -13.55 -15.43
N GLN A 53 8.14 -14.31 -16.26
CA GLN A 53 6.90 -13.83 -16.89
C GLN A 53 5.80 -13.51 -15.87
N ILE A 54 5.58 -14.37 -14.88
CA ILE A 54 4.57 -14.16 -13.82
C ILE A 54 4.90 -12.87 -13.03
N ARG A 55 6.17 -12.69 -12.67
CA ARG A 55 6.64 -11.48 -11.96
C ARG A 55 6.48 -10.22 -12.80
N ALA A 56 6.81 -10.28 -14.09
CA ALA A 56 6.62 -9.16 -15.02
C ALA A 56 5.13 -8.76 -15.15
N GLN A 57 4.23 -9.75 -15.22
CA GLN A 57 2.79 -9.52 -15.24
C GLN A 57 2.31 -8.90 -13.91
N LEU A 58 2.81 -9.36 -12.76
CA LEU A 58 2.50 -8.78 -11.46
C LEU A 58 2.93 -7.32 -11.38
N LEU A 59 4.14 -6.99 -11.82
CA LEU A 59 4.65 -5.61 -11.83
C LEU A 59 3.85 -4.71 -12.77
N SER A 60 3.54 -5.18 -13.97
CA SER A 60 2.72 -4.43 -14.95
C SER A 60 1.33 -4.15 -14.38
N GLY A 61 0.67 -5.17 -13.83
CA GLY A 61 -0.65 -5.00 -13.19
C GLY A 61 -0.62 -4.08 -11.97
N SER A 62 0.47 -4.12 -11.19
CA SER A 62 0.68 -3.22 -10.05
C SER A 62 0.85 -1.76 -10.49
N ARG A 63 1.57 -1.51 -11.59
CA ARG A 63 1.71 -0.17 -12.16
C ARG A 63 0.36 0.38 -12.62
N THR A 64 -0.38 -0.39 -13.40
CA THR A 64 -1.74 -0.01 -13.85
C THR A 64 -2.65 0.29 -12.66
N TRP A 65 -2.59 -0.54 -11.63
CA TRP A 65 -3.38 -0.30 -10.42
C TRP A 65 -3.01 1.02 -9.73
N CYS A 66 -1.71 1.35 -9.61
CA CYS A 66 -1.27 2.62 -9.03
C CYS A 66 -1.76 3.82 -9.84
N GLU A 67 -1.68 3.75 -11.17
CA GLU A 67 -2.10 4.80 -12.09
C GLU A 67 -3.62 5.06 -12.04
N GLU A 68 -4.43 4.07 -11.66
CA GLU A 68 -5.87 4.21 -11.52
C GLU A 68 -6.30 4.54 -10.06
N ALA A 69 -5.80 3.80 -9.09
CA ALA A 69 -6.28 3.87 -7.71
C ALA A 69 -5.78 5.10 -6.96
N ILE A 70 -4.57 5.54 -7.22
CA ILE A 70 -3.98 6.69 -6.52
C ILE A 70 -4.65 8.00 -6.92
N PRO A 71 -4.81 8.34 -8.23
CA PRO A 71 -5.56 9.52 -8.63
C PRO A 71 -7.00 9.53 -8.10
N HIS A 72 -7.70 8.38 -8.19
CA HIS A 72 -9.07 8.27 -7.70
C HIS A 72 -9.16 8.56 -6.19
N SER A 73 -8.29 7.99 -5.39
CA SER A 73 -8.26 8.22 -3.95
C SER A 73 -7.88 9.64 -3.59
N TYR A 74 -6.96 10.23 -4.33
CA TYR A 74 -6.56 11.62 -4.16
C TYR A 74 -7.74 12.57 -4.45
N LEU A 75 -8.45 12.37 -5.56
CA LEU A 75 -9.63 13.17 -5.93
C LEU A 75 -10.77 13.02 -4.91
N ALA A 76 -10.95 11.83 -4.35
CA ALA A 76 -11.90 11.63 -3.25
C ALA A 76 -11.52 12.45 -2.00
N GLY A 77 -10.23 12.61 -1.73
CA GLY A 77 -9.72 13.49 -0.68
C GLY A 77 -10.00 14.97 -0.96
N VAL A 78 -9.80 15.40 -2.19
CA VAL A 78 -10.15 16.77 -2.65
C VAL A 78 -11.65 17.01 -2.47
N ALA A 79 -12.50 16.10 -2.94
CA ALA A 79 -13.95 16.19 -2.80
C ALA A 79 -14.38 16.19 -1.32
N ARG A 80 -13.68 15.47 -0.47
CA ARG A 80 -13.92 15.50 0.98
C ARG A 80 -13.68 16.89 1.57
N ALA A 81 -12.61 17.58 1.16
CA ALA A 81 -12.32 18.92 1.61
C ALA A 81 -13.42 19.91 1.17
N GLU A 82 -13.96 19.72 -0.02
CA GLU A 82 -15.00 20.58 -0.62
C GLU A 82 -16.41 20.34 -0.06
N ALA A 83 -16.66 19.18 0.57
CA ALA A 83 -18.00 18.73 0.96
C ALA A 83 -18.78 19.67 1.88
N ASN A 84 -18.09 20.54 2.61
CA ASN A 84 -18.75 21.50 3.52
C ASN A 84 -19.13 22.84 2.85
N GLY A 85 -18.82 23.02 1.54
CA GLY A 85 -19.16 24.24 0.79
C GLY A 85 -18.44 25.51 1.29
N LEU A 86 -17.50 25.38 2.25
CA LEU A 86 -16.82 26.51 2.89
C LEU A 86 -15.56 26.96 2.15
N LEU A 87 -15.05 26.10 1.25
CA LEU A 87 -13.88 26.42 0.43
C LEU A 87 -14.32 27.33 -0.72
N GLY A 88 -13.57 28.42 -0.91
CA GLY A 88 -13.76 29.32 -2.04
C GLY A 88 -13.56 28.61 -3.39
N PRO A 89 -13.89 29.28 -4.52
CA PRO A 89 -13.69 28.71 -5.84
C PRO A 89 -12.23 28.27 -6.03
N LYS A 90 -12.04 27.23 -6.84
CA LYS A 90 -10.70 26.72 -7.17
C LYS A 90 -9.87 27.86 -7.78
N ILE A 91 -8.74 28.16 -7.18
CA ILE A 91 -7.79 29.13 -7.73
C ILE A 91 -7.15 28.44 -8.94
N GLY A 92 -7.55 28.84 -10.16
CA GLY A 92 -6.96 28.31 -11.41
C GLY A 92 -7.74 27.24 -12.18
N GLY A 93 -9.05 27.11 -11.97
CA GLY A 93 -9.98 26.45 -12.90
C GLY A 93 -9.55 25.07 -13.42
N GLY A 94 -9.24 24.10 -12.55
CA GLY A 94 -8.90 22.75 -12.97
C GLY A 94 -8.03 22.00 -11.94
N PHE A 95 -7.62 20.79 -12.33
CA PHE A 95 -6.65 19.99 -11.58
C PHE A 95 -5.25 20.60 -11.80
N GLY A 96 -4.87 21.55 -10.94
CA GLY A 96 -3.64 22.34 -11.07
C GLY A 96 -2.35 21.50 -11.08
N SER A 97 -1.25 22.07 -11.53
CA SER A 97 0.06 21.40 -11.63
C SER A 97 0.51 20.76 -10.31
N ILE A 98 0.22 21.41 -9.19
CA ILE A 98 0.53 20.90 -7.83
C ILE A 98 -0.19 19.55 -7.57
N HIS A 99 -1.46 19.47 -7.92
CA HIS A 99 -2.23 18.23 -7.76
C HIS A 99 -1.73 17.12 -8.69
N GLN A 100 -1.39 17.45 -9.93
CA GLN A 100 -0.81 16.49 -10.89
C GLN A 100 0.52 15.93 -10.39
N GLN A 101 1.42 16.80 -9.94
CA GLN A 101 2.71 16.41 -9.38
C GLN A 101 2.53 15.54 -8.12
N ALA A 102 1.64 15.91 -7.22
CA ALA A 102 1.37 15.14 -6.01
C ALA A 102 0.86 13.73 -6.33
N VAL A 103 -0.07 13.60 -7.27
CA VAL A 103 -0.59 12.32 -7.72
C VAL A 103 0.50 11.46 -8.36
N GLN A 104 1.33 12.06 -9.22
CA GLN A 104 2.44 11.35 -9.86
C GLN A 104 3.44 10.81 -8.84
N VAL A 105 3.87 11.64 -7.89
CA VAL A 105 4.80 11.24 -6.82
C VAL A 105 4.19 10.13 -5.95
N LEU A 106 2.92 10.24 -5.59
CA LEU A 106 2.24 9.23 -4.77
C LEU A 106 2.09 7.91 -5.52
N ALA A 107 1.75 7.93 -6.80
CA ALA A 107 1.63 6.73 -7.63
C ALA A 107 2.98 6.03 -7.81
N GLU A 108 4.06 6.80 -8.07
CA GLU A 108 5.40 6.26 -8.22
C GLU A 108 5.93 5.67 -6.89
N ASN A 109 5.69 6.34 -5.76
CA ASN A 109 6.05 5.80 -4.44
C ASN A 109 5.29 4.51 -4.11
N ALA A 110 4.01 4.43 -4.46
CA ALA A 110 3.22 3.22 -4.28
C ALA A 110 3.76 2.07 -5.15
N TYR A 111 4.06 2.35 -6.42
CA TYR A 111 4.64 1.37 -7.33
C TYR A 111 6.04 0.90 -6.88
N SER A 112 6.90 1.81 -6.43
CA SER A 112 8.23 1.46 -5.91
C SER A 112 8.16 0.44 -4.77
N ARG A 113 7.24 0.63 -3.83
CA ARG A 113 7.00 -0.36 -2.75
C ARG A 113 6.57 -1.73 -3.28
N MET A 114 5.78 -1.77 -4.37
CA MET A 114 5.37 -3.03 -5.01
C MET A 114 6.54 -3.69 -5.73
N ALA A 115 7.40 -2.90 -6.37
CA ALA A 115 8.61 -3.39 -7.01
C ALA A 115 9.63 -3.98 -6.00
N ASP A 116 9.78 -3.36 -4.83
CA ASP A 116 10.61 -3.91 -3.75
C ASP A 116 10.12 -5.29 -3.31
N VAL A 117 8.81 -5.48 -3.23
CA VAL A 117 8.20 -6.78 -2.91
C VAL A 117 8.48 -7.81 -3.99
N ASP A 118 8.36 -7.44 -5.27
CA ASP A 118 8.69 -8.33 -6.39
C ASP A 118 10.15 -8.79 -6.33
N GLN A 119 11.08 -7.91 -5.96
CA GLN A 119 12.49 -8.29 -5.76
C GLN A 119 12.66 -9.30 -4.62
N ILE A 120 11.91 -9.16 -3.52
CA ILE A 120 11.94 -10.11 -2.40
C ILE A 120 11.40 -11.46 -2.87
N ILE A 121 10.30 -11.49 -3.62
CA ILE A 121 9.74 -12.69 -4.24
C ILE A 121 10.78 -13.39 -5.12
N GLY A 122 11.43 -12.63 -6.01
CA GLY A 122 12.47 -13.14 -6.90
C GLY A 122 13.62 -13.81 -6.15
N ARG A 123 14.19 -13.14 -5.15
CA ARG A 123 15.25 -13.68 -4.31
C ARG A 123 14.82 -14.97 -3.60
N ARG A 124 13.60 -15.01 -3.07
CA ARG A 124 13.07 -16.17 -2.37
C ARG A 124 12.95 -17.37 -3.30
N ILE A 125 12.47 -17.15 -4.51
CA ILE A 125 12.37 -18.21 -5.52
C ILE A 125 13.76 -18.72 -5.92
N ASP A 126 14.72 -17.83 -6.14
CA ASP A 126 16.11 -18.22 -6.43
C ASP A 126 16.73 -19.04 -5.29
N ASP A 127 16.45 -18.72 -4.03
CA ASP A 127 16.90 -19.48 -2.87
C ASP A 127 16.26 -20.88 -2.84
N ILE A 128 14.98 -21.01 -3.21
CA ILE A 128 14.31 -22.31 -3.37
C ILE A 128 15.00 -23.13 -4.46
N PHE A 129 15.27 -22.54 -5.64
CA PHE A 129 15.99 -23.21 -6.71
C PHE A 129 17.37 -23.69 -6.28
N ARG A 130 18.11 -22.83 -5.56
CA ARG A 130 19.45 -23.16 -5.04
C ARG A 130 19.40 -24.29 -4.02
N SER A 131 18.44 -24.26 -3.10
CA SER A 131 18.24 -25.30 -2.10
C SER A 131 17.97 -26.65 -2.74
N ILE A 132 17.09 -26.70 -3.74
CA ILE A 132 16.76 -27.94 -4.47
C ILE A 132 17.99 -28.47 -5.19
N SER A 133 18.75 -27.61 -5.87
CA SER A 133 19.96 -28.00 -6.60
C SER A 133 21.06 -28.51 -5.66
N LEU A 134 21.27 -27.89 -4.51
CA LEU A 134 22.24 -28.32 -3.50
C LEU A 134 21.87 -29.66 -2.85
N GLU A 135 20.57 -29.84 -2.54
CA GLU A 135 20.08 -31.09 -1.94
C GLU A 135 20.10 -32.25 -2.95
N ALA A 136 19.83 -31.99 -4.22
CA ALA A 136 20.01 -32.97 -5.29
C ALA A 136 21.48 -33.40 -5.42
N ALA A 137 22.42 -32.45 -5.29
CA ALA A 137 23.85 -32.75 -5.30
C ALA A 137 24.32 -33.53 -4.04
N LYS A 138 23.74 -33.23 -2.86
CA LYS A 138 24.06 -33.94 -1.61
C LYS A 138 23.45 -35.33 -1.52
N GLY A 139 22.25 -35.54 -2.04
CA GLY A 139 21.56 -36.84 -2.03
C GLY A 139 22.35 -37.94 -2.74
N SER A 140 23.20 -37.56 -3.70
CA SER A 140 24.12 -38.49 -4.36
C SER A 140 25.36 -38.86 -3.51
N VAL A 141 25.65 -38.14 -2.41
CA VAL A 141 26.89 -38.30 -1.62
C VAL A 141 26.63 -38.88 -0.23
N ILE A 142 25.47 -38.66 0.38
CA ILE A 142 25.22 -39.01 1.79
C ILE A 142 23.81 -39.62 1.91
N GLY A 143 23.65 -40.92 1.83
CA GLY A 143 22.43 -41.72 1.86
C GLY A 143 21.44 -41.56 3.04
N TYR A 144 21.24 -40.39 3.62
CA TYR A 144 20.40 -40.20 4.81
C TYR A 144 18.98 -39.64 4.54
N GLU A 145 18.74 -38.94 3.47
CA GLU A 145 17.39 -38.48 3.07
C GLU A 145 17.23 -38.68 1.56
N THR A 146 16.11 -39.27 1.15
CA THR A 146 15.83 -39.39 -0.28
C THR A 146 15.44 -37.97 -0.79
N THR A 147 15.78 -37.68 -2.03
CA THR A 147 15.41 -36.41 -2.70
C THR A 147 13.91 -36.16 -2.64
N HIS A 148 13.10 -37.24 -2.60
CA HIS A 148 11.65 -37.18 -2.44
C HIS A 148 11.24 -36.62 -1.06
N GLN A 149 11.91 -37.00 0.02
CA GLN A 149 11.64 -36.52 1.38
C GLN A 149 12.00 -35.05 1.52
N THR A 150 13.12 -34.63 0.94
CA THR A 150 13.55 -33.23 0.89
C THR A 150 12.58 -32.38 0.08
N ALA A 151 12.16 -32.85 -1.11
CA ALA A 151 11.16 -32.15 -1.93
C ALA A 151 9.82 -32.02 -1.21
N LYS A 152 9.38 -33.07 -0.50
CA LYS A 152 8.18 -33.03 0.34
C LYS A 152 8.29 -31.98 1.43
N ARG A 153 9.40 -31.95 2.18
CA ARG A 153 9.62 -30.97 3.26
C ARG A 153 9.60 -29.51 2.76
N ILE A 154 10.24 -29.25 1.60
CA ILE A 154 10.22 -27.90 0.98
C ILE A 154 8.80 -27.54 0.56
N ARG A 155 8.08 -28.46 -0.08
CA ARG A 155 6.67 -28.28 -0.48
C ARG A 155 5.77 -27.98 0.71
N ASP A 156 5.88 -28.75 1.79
CA ASP A 156 5.09 -28.55 2.99
C ASP A 156 5.35 -27.18 3.62
N ARG A 157 6.60 -26.73 3.66
CA ARG A 157 6.97 -25.37 4.09
C ARG A 157 6.42 -24.27 3.17
N LEU A 158 6.40 -24.48 1.86
CA LEU A 158 5.80 -23.54 0.91
C LEU A 158 4.29 -23.48 1.05
N ALA A 159 3.64 -24.61 1.33
CA ALA A 159 2.20 -24.68 1.59
C ALA A 159 1.82 -23.97 2.90
N GLU A 160 2.65 -24.09 3.95
CA GLU A 160 2.42 -23.45 5.25
C GLU A 160 2.71 -21.94 5.23
N ARG A 161 3.78 -21.51 4.55
CA ARG A 161 4.35 -20.16 4.67
C ARG A 161 4.16 -19.28 3.45
N GLY A 162 3.66 -19.84 2.36
CA GLY A 162 3.63 -19.16 1.06
C GLY A 162 5.04 -18.93 0.48
N ILE A 163 5.11 -18.44 -0.76
CA ILE A 163 6.38 -18.14 -1.42
C ILE A 163 7.07 -16.93 -0.77
N THR A 164 6.31 -16.01 -0.27
CA THR A 164 6.83 -14.73 0.19
C THR A 164 7.41 -14.78 1.59
N GLY A 165 6.82 -15.59 2.50
CA GLY A 165 7.25 -15.65 3.89
C GLY A 165 7.55 -14.26 4.47
N PHE A 166 6.75 -13.24 4.12
CA PHE A 166 6.91 -11.91 4.69
C PHE A 166 6.68 -12.01 6.19
N VAL A 167 7.76 -11.85 6.92
CA VAL A 167 7.68 -11.69 8.37
C VAL A 167 7.51 -10.20 8.62
N GLY A 168 6.30 -9.78 9.00
CA GLY A 168 6.07 -8.41 9.44
C GLY A 168 6.90 -8.09 10.69
N GLN A 169 7.05 -6.82 11.04
CA GLN A 169 7.80 -6.36 12.23
C GLN A 169 7.37 -7.08 13.54
N ALA A 170 6.16 -7.64 13.58
CA ALA A 170 5.64 -8.41 14.71
C ALA A 170 5.86 -9.93 14.58
N GLY A 171 6.76 -10.40 13.71
CA GLY A 171 7.06 -11.82 13.51
C GLY A 171 5.95 -12.63 12.82
N ARG A 172 4.88 -12.00 12.31
CA ARG A 172 3.78 -12.66 11.62
C ARG A 172 4.10 -12.88 10.15
N GLU A 173 3.89 -14.11 9.68
CA GLU A 173 3.98 -14.45 8.26
C GLU A 173 2.73 -13.95 7.50
N TRP A 174 2.94 -13.39 6.33
CA TRP A 174 1.89 -12.84 5.48
C TRP A 174 1.98 -13.48 4.09
N ASN A 175 0.84 -13.92 3.56
CA ASN A 175 0.75 -14.28 2.15
C ASN A 175 0.67 -13.03 1.26
N MET A 176 0.85 -13.21 -0.04
CA MET A 176 0.89 -12.10 -1.01
C MET A 176 -0.41 -11.28 -1.01
N GLY A 177 -1.57 -11.91 -0.97
CA GLY A 177 -2.85 -11.21 -0.97
C GLY A 177 -3.09 -10.37 0.28
N ARG A 178 -2.68 -10.88 1.45
CA ARG A 178 -2.75 -10.10 2.69
C ARG A 178 -1.82 -8.88 2.66
N TYR A 179 -0.63 -9.04 2.11
CA TYR A 179 0.30 -7.94 1.92
C TYR A 179 -0.28 -6.89 0.96
N ALA A 180 -0.81 -7.34 -0.20
CA ALA A 180 -1.45 -6.47 -1.18
C ALA A 180 -2.60 -5.66 -0.57
N LYS A 181 -3.41 -6.28 0.30
CA LYS A 181 -4.49 -5.59 1.02
C LYS A 181 -3.97 -4.43 1.86
N VAL A 182 -2.93 -4.68 2.65
CA VAL A 182 -2.36 -3.64 3.52
C VAL A 182 -1.72 -2.54 2.69
N LEU A 183 -1.00 -2.89 1.64
CA LEU A 183 -0.36 -1.94 0.74
C LEU A 183 -1.39 -1.06 0.02
N ALA A 184 -2.46 -1.66 -0.51
CA ALA A 184 -3.57 -0.95 -1.12
C ALA A 184 -4.20 0.06 -0.16
N GLN A 185 -4.51 -0.36 1.06
CA GLN A 185 -5.10 0.51 2.09
C GLN A 185 -4.18 1.66 2.46
N GLU A 186 -2.90 1.39 2.68
CA GLU A 186 -1.93 2.40 3.09
C GLU A 186 -1.73 3.47 2.01
N THR A 187 -1.47 3.05 0.76
CA THR A 187 -1.16 3.97 -0.34
C THR A 187 -2.37 4.83 -0.72
N THR A 188 -3.57 4.26 -0.74
CA THR A 188 -4.79 5.01 -1.05
C THR A 188 -5.21 5.93 0.09
N ASN A 189 -5.05 5.52 1.35
CA ASN A 189 -5.29 6.40 2.49
C ASN A 189 -4.32 7.59 2.50
N GLN A 190 -3.05 7.37 2.14
CA GLN A 190 -2.07 8.43 1.99
C GLN A 190 -2.49 9.40 0.88
N ALA A 191 -2.89 8.89 -0.29
CA ALA A 191 -3.35 9.71 -1.41
C ALA A 191 -4.59 10.55 -1.03
N PHE A 192 -5.56 9.93 -0.37
CA PHE A 192 -6.77 10.62 0.10
C PHE A 192 -6.43 11.76 1.06
N ARG A 193 -5.62 11.51 2.09
CA ARG A 193 -5.20 12.54 3.04
C ARG A 193 -4.45 13.68 2.36
N GLN A 194 -3.56 13.35 1.42
CA GLN A 194 -2.81 14.37 0.69
C GLN A 194 -3.71 15.21 -0.22
N GLY A 195 -4.72 14.60 -0.86
CA GLY A 195 -5.73 15.34 -1.62
C GLY A 195 -6.50 16.33 -0.75
N THR A 196 -6.90 15.90 0.45
CA THR A 196 -7.56 16.79 1.43
C THR A 196 -6.64 17.95 1.85
N ILE A 197 -5.39 17.66 2.21
CA ILE A 197 -4.41 18.67 2.64
C ILE A 197 -4.17 19.70 1.53
N ASN A 198 -3.83 19.25 0.33
CA ASN A 198 -3.50 20.14 -0.78
C ASN A 198 -4.68 21.04 -1.13
N ARG A 199 -5.92 20.52 -1.10
CA ARG A 199 -7.11 21.32 -1.40
C ARG A 199 -7.39 22.37 -0.33
N LEU A 200 -7.18 22.06 0.95
CA LEU A 200 -7.30 23.01 2.05
C LEU A 200 -6.25 24.12 1.94
N GLN A 201 -4.99 23.77 1.70
CA GLN A 201 -3.90 24.72 1.54
C GLN A 201 -4.10 25.62 0.32
N GLU A 202 -4.56 25.07 -0.82
CA GLU A 202 -4.91 25.85 -2.02
C GLU A 202 -5.99 26.90 -1.72
N SER A 203 -6.90 26.62 -0.79
CA SER A 203 -7.94 27.53 -0.34
C SER A 203 -7.48 28.49 0.77
N GLY A 204 -6.19 28.49 1.14
CA GLY A 204 -5.62 29.35 2.17
C GLY A 204 -5.92 28.92 3.60
N HIS A 205 -6.31 27.67 3.82
CA HIS A 205 -6.58 27.12 5.15
C HIS A 205 -5.35 26.36 5.69
N ASP A 206 -5.04 26.58 6.95
CA ASP A 206 -3.91 25.95 7.65
C ASP A 206 -4.34 24.96 8.73
N LEU A 207 -5.53 25.12 9.31
CA LEU A 207 -5.95 24.31 10.45
C LEU A 207 -6.83 23.12 10.01
N VAL A 208 -6.45 21.93 10.45
CA VAL A 208 -7.16 20.68 10.21
C VAL A 208 -7.51 19.97 11.50
N ILE A 209 -8.63 19.28 11.53
CA ILE A 209 -9.04 18.43 12.63
C ILE A 209 -8.94 16.94 12.24
N VAL A 210 -8.42 16.11 13.16
CA VAL A 210 -8.36 14.65 13.00
C VAL A 210 -9.71 14.04 13.34
N SER A 211 -10.22 13.16 12.47
CA SER A 211 -11.50 12.49 12.68
C SER A 211 -11.55 11.69 13.98
N ILE A 212 -12.78 11.55 14.51
CA ILE A 212 -13.10 10.71 15.68
C ILE A 212 -13.83 9.48 15.19
N HIS A 213 -13.44 8.30 15.65
CA HIS A 213 -14.19 7.06 15.43
C HIS A 213 -13.96 6.05 16.56
N SER A 214 -14.95 5.16 16.78
CA SER A 214 -14.86 4.06 17.72
C SER A 214 -13.82 3.03 17.24
N GLY A 215 -13.18 2.32 18.17
CA GLY A 215 -12.19 1.29 17.83
C GLY A 215 -10.82 1.83 17.40
N THR A 216 -10.51 3.06 17.81
CA THR A 216 -9.20 3.65 17.57
C THR A 216 -8.10 2.92 18.33
N CYS A 217 -6.91 2.82 17.73
CA CYS A 217 -5.74 2.26 18.43
C CYS A 217 -5.16 3.24 19.44
N THR A 218 -4.42 2.72 20.41
CA THR A 218 -3.78 3.52 21.47
C THR A 218 -2.85 4.61 20.94
N LYS A 219 -2.19 4.39 19.79
CA LYS A 219 -1.30 5.39 19.17
C LYS A 219 -2.06 6.60 18.67
N CYS A 220 -3.23 6.41 18.04
CA CYS A 220 -4.02 7.48 17.46
C CYS A 220 -5.01 8.12 18.41
N ALA A 221 -5.39 7.45 19.52
CA ALA A 221 -6.39 7.93 20.47
C ALA A 221 -6.10 9.36 20.98
N ARG A 222 -4.82 9.67 21.21
CA ARG A 222 -4.38 10.99 21.71
C ARG A 222 -4.52 12.13 20.69
N TYR A 223 -4.74 11.83 19.41
CA TYR A 223 -4.83 12.82 18.32
C TYR A 223 -6.27 13.04 17.85
N GLN A 224 -7.20 12.14 18.16
CA GLN A 224 -8.60 12.25 17.73
C GLN A 224 -9.25 13.54 18.21
N GLY A 225 -10.01 14.18 17.32
CA GLY A 225 -10.73 15.40 17.63
C GLY A 225 -9.85 16.63 17.93
N LYS A 226 -8.53 16.51 17.72
CA LYS A 226 -7.61 17.63 17.92
C LYS A 226 -7.33 18.35 16.63
N THR A 227 -7.15 19.66 16.74
CA THR A 227 -6.78 20.57 15.67
C THR A 227 -5.26 20.67 15.56
N PHE A 228 -4.74 20.67 14.31
CA PHE A 228 -3.33 20.77 13.98
C PHE A 228 -3.12 21.81 12.88
N SER A 229 -1.96 22.47 12.91
CA SER A 229 -1.50 23.35 11.85
C SER A 229 -0.79 22.54 10.75
N LEU A 230 -1.13 22.76 9.47
CA LEU A 230 -0.48 22.16 8.32
C LEU A 230 0.91 22.74 8.08
N SER A 231 1.05 24.06 8.24
CA SER A 231 2.32 24.77 8.09
C SER A 231 3.24 24.65 9.31
N GLY A 232 2.67 24.34 10.49
CA GLY A 232 3.38 24.38 11.77
C GLY A 232 3.73 25.79 12.25
N THR A 233 3.18 26.84 11.63
CA THR A 233 3.52 28.24 11.96
C THR A 233 2.54 28.90 12.93
N ASP A 234 1.35 28.34 13.14
CA ASP A 234 0.40 28.86 14.14
C ASP A 234 0.77 28.38 15.55
N PRO A 235 1.26 29.26 16.44
CA PRO A 235 1.76 28.85 17.76
C PRO A 235 0.66 28.29 18.70
N ARG A 236 -0.60 28.47 18.36
CA ARG A 236 -1.74 27.98 19.15
C ARG A 236 -2.02 26.50 18.92
N TYR A 237 -1.54 25.94 17.82
CA TYR A 237 -1.83 24.56 17.40
C TYR A 237 -0.55 23.81 17.09
N PRO A 238 -0.40 22.55 17.54
CA PRO A 238 0.75 21.75 17.21
C PRO A 238 0.82 21.47 15.71
N ALA A 239 2.01 21.27 15.18
CA ALA A 239 2.19 20.91 13.78
C ALA A 239 1.64 19.51 13.50
N LEU A 240 0.99 19.34 12.33
CA LEU A 240 0.53 18.01 11.90
C LEU A 240 1.70 17.05 11.71
N GLU A 241 2.85 17.52 11.27
CA GLU A 241 4.05 16.70 11.08
C GLU A 241 4.55 16.11 12.39
N ASP A 242 4.47 16.82 13.51
CA ASP A 242 4.83 16.29 14.83
C ASP A 242 3.88 15.15 15.25
N ALA A 243 2.60 15.29 14.94
CA ALA A 243 1.63 14.23 15.20
C ALA A 243 1.89 12.99 14.33
N LYS A 244 2.28 13.17 13.06
CA LYS A 244 2.70 12.07 12.16
C LYS A 244 3.96 11.39 12.68
N ALA A 245 4.98 12.15 13.07
CA ALA A 245 6.19 11.62 13.69
C ALA A 245 5.89 10.86 14.99
N GLY A 246 4.90 11.32 15.75
CA GLY A 246 4.40 10.68 16.96
C GLY A 246 3.51 9.45 16.74
N GLY A 247 3.29 9.02 15.48
CA GLY A 247 2.60 7.79 15.11
C GLY A 247 1.17 7.97 14.61
N LEU A 248 0.69 9.19 14.40
CA LEU A 248 -0.56 9.40 13.66
C LEU A 248 -0.39 8.93 12.22
N PHE A 249 -1.43 8.34 11.64
CA PHE A 249 -1.43 7.78 10.29
C PHE A 249 -0.46 6.59 10.08
N HIS A 250 -0.22 5.80 11.12
CA HIS A 250 0.51 4.54 11.01
C HIS A 250 -0.17 3.56 10.04
N ILE A 251 0.52 2.50 9.66
CA ILE A 251 -0.03 1.43 8.79
C ILE A 251 -1.36 0.91 9.36
N GLY A 252 -2.40 0.90 8.53
CA GLY A 252 -3.76 0.50 8.92
C GLY A 252 -4.57 1.58 9.65
N CYS A 253 -4.07 2.81 9.74
CA CYS A 253 -4.81 3.92 10.34
C CYS A 253 -5.96 4.38 9.44
N LEU A 254 -7.16 4.51 10.02
CA LEU A 254 -8.37 4.95 9.32
C LEU A 254 -8.71 6.44 9.52
N HIS A 255 -7.87 7.17 10.26
CA HIS A 255 -8.11 8.59 10.50
C HIS A 255 -7.96 9.42 9.22
N VAL A 256 -8.87 10.36 9.07
CA VAL A 256 -8.92 11.36 8.00
C VAL A 256 -8.83 12.76 8.57
N LEU A 257 -8.58 13.72 7.71
CA LEU A 257 -8.55 15.14 8.03
C LEU A 257 -9.80 15.83 7.49
N SER A 258 -10.19 16.89 8.16
CA SER A 258 -11.21 17.83 7.70
C SER A 258 -10.80 19.24 8.07
N LEU A 259 -11.44 20.25 7.48
CA LEU A 259 -11.28 21.65 7.91
C LEU A 259 -11.59 21.78 9.40
N ALA A 260 -10.74 22.45 10.14
CA ALA A 260 -10.95 22.68 11.57
C ALA A 260 -12.16 23.59 11.81
N PRO A 261 -12.94 23.40 12.88
CA PRO A 261 -14.09 24.23 13.21
C PRO A 261 -13.75 25.73 13.27
N GLU A 262 -12.59 26.08 13.81
CA GLU A 262 -12.11 27.44 13.95
C GLU A 262 -11.91 28.14 12.59
N GLU A 263 -11.44 27.42 11.60
CA GLU A 263 -11.32 27.92 10.22
C GLU A 263 -12.70 28.05 9.56
N ALA A 264 -13.58 27.07 9.82
CA ALA A 264 -14.95 27.10 9.30
C ALA A 264 -15.71 28.34 9.83
N GLU A 265 -15.63 28.62 11.13
CA GLU A 265 -16.24 29.79 11.76
C GLU A 265 -15.70 31.12 11.22
N ARG A 266 -14.38 31.23 11.06
CA ARG A 266 -13.74 32.41 10.42
C ARG A 266 -14.28 32.62 9.00
N ARG A 267 -14.37 31.57 8.21
CA ARG A 267 -14.87 31.64 6.84
C ARG A 267 -16.33 32.04 6.79
N ILE A 268 -17.18 31.46 7.64
CA ILE A 268 -18.60 31.82 7.75
C ILE A 268 -18.76 33.27 8.14
N SER A 269 -17.99 33.78 9.12
CA SER A 269 -18.01 35.18 9.56
C SER A 269 -17.63 36.13 8.42
N LYS A 270 -16.59 35.78 7.67
CA LYS A 270 -16.16 36.53 6.50
C LYS A 270 -17.21 36.60 5.41
N LEU A 271 -17.84 35.43 5.08
CA LEU A 271 -18.92 35.40 4.10
C LEU A 271 -20.13 36.22 4.53
N LYS A 272 -20.51 36.18 5.82
CA LYS A 272 -21.57 37.04 6.34
C LYS A 272 -21.25 38.54 6.21
N SER A 273 -20.00 38.95 6.41
CA SER A 273 -19.60 40.34 6.22
C SER A 273 -19.57 40.78 4.75
N GLU A 274 -19.21 39.83 3.83
CA GLU A 274 -19.16 40.12 2.38
C GLU A 274 -20.56 40.14 1.72
N PHE A 275 -21.47 39.29 2.17
CA PHE A 275 -22.79 39.12 1.54
C PHE A 275 -23.98 39.45 2.44
N GLY A 276 -23.79 39.74 3.72
CA GLY A 276 -24.84 40.03 4.70
C GLY A 276 -25.20 41.54 4.82
N GLY A 277 -24.64 42.37 3.97
CA GLY A 277 -24.85 43.82 3.92
C GLY A 277 -25.89 44.27 2.87
N LYS A 278 -27.02 43.52 2.74
CA LYS A 278 -28.18 43.98 1.98
C LYS A 278 -29.42 43.85 2.83
#